data_224d890a7ba555b4594aefc46b078149
#
_entry.id   224d890a7ba555b4594aefc46b078149
#
_cell.length_a   1.000
_cell.length_b   1.000
_cell.length_c   1.000
_cell.angle_alpha   90.00
_cell.angle_beta   90.00
_cell.angle_gamma   90.00
#
_symmetry.space_group_name_H-M   'P 1'
#
loop_
_entity.id
_entity.type
_entity.pdbx_description
1 polymer ?
#
loop_
_entity_poly.entity_id
_entity_poly.type
_entity_poly.pdbx_seq_one_letter_code
_entity_poly.pdbx_strand_id
1 'polypeptide(L)'
;FPRIRMFGSVGWVASGIFSLVAIHLLGMEAFDDTNLPMYCGAAVCFVAALLNLRLPHTPPSVDKSAGISVMDITGFSAFSLMKDKNYRVFMILTFLAIIPFNLYHVYGSMILADEHVQNITVTLNLGQLAEMFFLVITTSILLKSGIKNTLIFGMIALVVRYASFYIGAETGLQWFYYIGIIVHGLIFGLFFVGGQVYTDNVAPKEMKAQAQ
;
A
#
# COMPACT_ATOMS: atom_id res chain seq x y z
N PHE A 1 -13.17 -6.28 4.63
CA PHE A 1 -11.70 -6.15 4.68
C PHE A 1 -11.21 -4.77 4.21
N PRO A 2 -11.58 -4.18 3.04
CA PRO A 2 -11.08 -2.88 2.58
C PRO A 2 -11.36 -1.72 3.55
N ARG A 3 -12.53 -1.70 4.20
CA ARG A 3 -12.91 -0.67 5.18
C ARG A 3 -12.02 -0.67 6.43
N ILE A 4 -11.59 -1.84 6.90
CA ILE A 4 -10.68 -1.95 8.06
C ILE A 4 -9.29 -1.43 7.65
N ARG A 5 -8.82 -1.78 6.46
CA ARG A 5 -7.54 -1.33 5.94
C ARG A 5 -7.45 0.19 5.77
N MET A 6 -8.57 0.86 5.50
CA MET A 6 -8.64 2.32 5.39
C MET A 6 -8.11 3.03 6.65
N PHE A 7 -8.27 2.45 7.84
CA PHE A 7 -7.71 3.03 9.08
C PHE A 7 -6.18 3.12 9.05
N GLY A 8 -5.50 2.20 8.37
CA GLY A 8 -4.05 2.28 8.16
C GLY A 8 -3.67 3.49 7.31
N SER A 9 -4.41 3.74 6.22
CA SER A 9 -4.19 4.91 5.35
C SER A 9 -4.50 6.22 6.10
N VAL A 10 -5.51 6.24 6.97
CA VAL A 10 -5.77 7.39 7.88
C VAL A 10 -4.55 7.64 8.79
N GLY A 11 -3.98 6.59 9.37
CA GLY A 11 -2.77 6.70 10.20
C GLY A 11 -1.57 7.25 9.42
N TRP A 12 -1.42 6.84 8.18
CA TRP A 12 -0.37 7.35 7.30
C TRP A 12 -0.53 8.86 7.04
N VAL A 13 -1.72 9.30 6.64
CA VAL A 13 -2.01 10.75 6.45
C VAL A 13 -1.82 11.52 7.75
N ALA A 14 -2.26 10.96 8.88
CA ALA A 14 -2.10 11.57 10.19
C ALA A 14 -0.63 11.76 10.59
N SER A 15 0.30 10.95 10.08
CA SER A 15 1.72 11.14 10.35
C SER A 15 2.24 12.49 9.84
N GLY A 16 1.69 13.03 8.75
CA GLY A 16 2.01 14.36 8.25
C GLY A 16 1.60 15.51 9.17
N ILE A 17 0.71 15.26 10.15
CA ILE A 17 0.29 16.28 11.13
C ILE A 17 1.49 16.71 11.98
N PHE A 18 2.44 15.82 12.26
CA PHE A 18 3.63 16.18 13.05
C PHE A 18 4.44 17.29 12.35
N SER A 19 4.71 17.14 11.04
CA SER A 19 5.39 18.16 10.24
C SER A 19 4.59 19.45 10.18
N LEU A 20 3.28 19.37 9.92
CA LEU A 20 2.42 20.54 9.85
C LEU A 20 2.40 21.33 11.17
N VAL A 21 2.27 20.65 12.30
CA VAL A 21 2.28 21.27 13.62
C VAL A 21 3.65 21.87 13.92
N ALA A 22 4.73 21.14 13.65
CA ALA A 22 6.10 21.62 13.89
C ALA A 22 6.41 22.88 13.09
N ILE A 23 6.09 22.87 11.80
CA ILE A 23 6.41 23.98 10.90
C ILE A 23 5.51 25.19 11.16
N HIS A 24 4.18 25.00 11.20
CA HIS A 24 3.23 26.11 11.24
C HIS A 24 2.89 26.63 12.63
N LEU A 25 2.90 25.75 13.67
CA LEU A 25 2.57 26.16 15.04
C LEU A 25 3.80 26.39 15.92
N LEU A 26 4.90 25.64 15.71
CA LEU A 26 6.10 25.74 16.51
C LEU A 26 7.23 26.52 15.80
N GLY A 27 7.05 26.90 14.53
CA GLY A 27 8.04 27.66 13.76
C GLY A 27 9.31 26.87 13.44
N MET A 28 9.24 25.54 13.44
CA MET A 28 10.37 24.64 13.19
C MET A 28 10.49 24.34 11.68
N GLU A 29 10.89 25.32 10.88
CA GLU A 29 10.92 25.20 9.41
C GLU A 29 11.74 24.00 8.89
N ALA A 30 12.81 23.63 9.59
CA ALA A 30 13.67 22.49 9.24
C ALA A 30 13.26 21.17 9.93
N PHE A 31 12.03 21.04 10.44
CA PHE A 31 11.61 19.84 11.18
C PHE A 31 11.86 18.56 10.40
N ASP A 32 11.50 18.52 9.13
CA ASP A 32 11.61 17.32 8.27
C ASP A 32 13.07 16.98 7.92
N ASP A 33 13.99 17.93 8.03
CA ASP A 33 15.42 17.73 7.79
C ASP A 33 16.20 17.30 9.03
N THR A 34 15.52 17.13 10.17
CA THR A 34 16.12 16.72 11.44
C THR A 34 15.77 15.27 11.80
N ASN A 35 16.28 14.80 12.95
CA ASN A 35 15.91 13.51 13.51
C ASN A 35 14.56 13.53 14.27
N LEU A 36 13.89 14.68 14.39
CA LEU A 36 12.66 14.84 15.17
C LEU A 36 11.50 13.97 14.66
N PRO A 37 11.26 13.84 13.32
CA PRO A 37 10.26 12.91 12.81
C PRO A 37 10.46 11.47 13.28
N MET A 38 11.73 11.02 13.40
CA MET A 38 12.04 9.68 13.90
C MET A 38 11.70 9.52 15.38
N TYR A 39 11.94 10.54 16.19
CA TYR A 39 11.56 10.52 17.61
C TYR A 39 10.04 10.53 17.79
N CYS A 40 9.31 11.29 16.97
CA CYS A 40 7.85 11.24 16.95
C CYS A 40 7.34 9.86 16.58
N GLY A 41 7.90 9.24 15.55
CA GLY A 41 7.58 7.87 15.14
C GLY A 41 7.86 6.86 16.26
N ALA A 42 9.03 6.95 16.91
CA ALA A 42 9.39 6.08 18.03
C ALA A 42 8.41 6.22 19.23
N ALA A 43 8.02 7.45 19.56
CA ALA A 43 7.04 7.70 20.61
C ALA A 43 5.67 7.08 20.29
N VAL A 44 5.18 7.25 19.06
CA VAL A 44 3.93 6.63 18.60
C VAL A 44 4.01 5.10 18.65
N CYS A 45 5.12 4.52 18.17
CA CYS A 45 5.34 3.07 18.25
C CYS A 45 5.38 2.56 19.69
N PHE A 46 5.99 3.31 20.61
CA PHE A 46 6.02 2.95 22.03
C PHE A 46 4.61 2.95 22.65
N VAL A 47 3.80 3.99 22.37
CA VAL A 47 2.40 4.04 22.83
C VAL A 47 1.60 2.89 22.21
N ALA A 48 1.77 2.61 20.91
CA ALA A 48 1.10 1.50 20.25
C ALA A 48 1.49 0.15 20.88
N ALA A 49 2.76 -0.05 21.23
CA ALA A 49 3.23 -1.26 21.92
C ALA A 49 2.53 -1.44 23.27
N LEU A 50 2.42 -0.37 24.07
CA LEU A 50 1.71 -0.42 25.35
C LEU A 50 0.21 -0.74 25.18
N LEU A 51 -0.44 -0.18 24.14
CA LEU A 51 -1.84 -0.47 23.85
C LEU A 51 -2.04 -1.93 23.40
N ASN A 52 -1.08 -2.51 22.68
CA ASN A 52 -1.12 -3.92 22.28
C ASN A 52 -1.14 -4.88 23.47
N LEU A 53 -0.58 -4.50 24.64
CA LEU A 53 -0.65 -5.31 25.85
C LEU A 53 -2.09 -5.50 26.36
N ARG A 54 -3.02 -4.63 25.94
CA ARG A 54 -4.45 -4.70 26.30
C ARG A 54 -5.32 -5.43 25.29
N LEU A 55 -4.72 -5.93 24.21
CA LEU A 55 -5.48 -6.69 23.22
C LEU A 55 -5.98 -8.02 23.83
N PRO A 56 -7.19 -8.47 23.45
CA PRO A 56 -7.70 -9.75 23.88
C PRO A 56 -6.81 -10.89 23.39
N HIS A 57 -6.64 -11.91 24.23
CA HIS A 57 -5.88 -13.10 23.86
C HIS A 57 -6.57 -13.81 22.71
N THR A 58 -5.94 -13.87 21.55
CA THR A 58 -6.41 -14.60 20.37
C THR A 58 -5.46 -15.77 20.10
N PRO A 59 -5.73 -16.97 20.66
CA PRO A 59 -4.87 -18.12 20.42
C PRO A 59 -4.92 -18.52 18.94
N PRO A 60 -3.81 -19.06 18.39
CA PRO A 60 -3.80 -19.57 17.03
C PRO A 60 -4.83 -20.72 16.92
N SER A 61 -5.57 -20.73 15.80
CA SER A 61 -6.60 -21.72 15.50
C SER A 61 -6.03 -23.06 15.01
N VAL A 62 -4.76 -23.33 15.27
CA VAL A 62 -4.09 -24.56 14.85
C VAL A 62 -4.49 -25.70 15.79
N ASP A 63 -4.96 -26.78 15.21
CA ASP A 63 -5.19 -28.04 15.93
C ASP A 63 -3.84 -28.57 16.43
N LYS A 64 -3.64 -28.55 17.74
CA LYS A 64 -2.37 -28.96 18.38
C LYS A 64 -2.02 -30.44 18.13
N SER A 65 -2.96 -31.23 17.61
CA SER A 65 -2.77 -32.64 17.27
C SER A 65 -2.09 -32.84 15.89
N ALA A 66 -2.14 -31.87 15.01
CA ALA A 66 -1.43 -31.91 13.74
C ALA A 66 0.00 -31.40 13.96
N GLY A 67 0.99 -32.28 13.82
CA GLY A 67 2.41 -31.91 13.92
C GLY A 67 2.71 -30.74 13.00
N ILE A 68 3.18 -29.62 13.56
CA ILE A 68 3.52 -28.41 12.79
C ILE A 68 4.79 -28.72 12.00
N SER A 69 4.69 -28.72 10.68
CA SER A 69 5.84 -28.89 9.78
C SER A 69 6.67 -27.62 9.73
N VAL A 70 7.99 -27.75 9.57
CA VAL A 70 8.88 -26.61 9.29
C VAL A 70 8.44 -25.85 8.05
N MET A 71 7.89 -26.54 7.04
CA MET A 71 7.32 -25.92 5.84
C MET A 71 6.10 -25.04 6.15
N ASP A 72 5.32 -25.40 7.16
CA ASP A 72 4.16 -24.59 7.58
C ASP A 72 4.60 -23.35 8.36
N ILE A 73 5.62 -23.47 9.20
CA ILE A 73 6.18 -22.34 9.95
C ILE A 73 6.83 -21.32 9.00
N THR A 74 7.52 -21.79 7.97
CA THR A 74 8.24 -20.93 7.00
C THR A 74 7.34 -20.41 5.89
N GLY A 75 6.08 -20.87 5.80
CA GLY A 75 5.15 -20.48 4.73
C GLY A 75 5.43 -21.12 3.37
N PHE A 76 6.42 -22.01 3.26
CA PHE A 76 6.76 -22.68 1.99
C PHE A 76 5.64 -23.58 1.48
N SER A 77 4.73 -24.04 2.32
CA SER A 77 3.55 -24.79 1.90
C SER A 77 2.66 -23.98 0.95
N ALA A 78 2.64 -22.64 1.07
CA ALA A 78 1.89 -21.77 0.17
C ALA A 78 2.41 -21.78 -1.28
N PHE A 79 3.67 -22.16 -1.53
CA PHE A 79 4.18 -22.36 -2.89
C PHE A 79 3.46 -23.48 -3.64
N SER A 80 2.76 -24.37 -2.94
CA SER A 80 1.91 -25.38 -3.58
C SER A 80 0.78 -24.77 -4.42
N LEU A 81 0.33 -23.55 -4.09
CA LEU A 81 -0.65 -22.79 -4.86
C LEU A 81 -0.14 -22.41 -6.26
N MET A 82 1.18 -22.32 -6.45
CA MET A 82 1.78 -22.05 -7.76
C MET A 82 1.63 -23.23 -8.74
N LYS A 83 1.12 -24.39 -8.31
CA LYS A 83 0.73 -25.48 -9.22
C LYS A 83 -0.47 -25.07 -10.07
N ASP A 84 -1.35 -24.21 -9.55
CA ASP A 84 -2.41 -23.61 -10.35
C ASP A 84 -1.81 -22.60 -11.33
N LYS A 85 -2.12 -22.76 -12.63
CA LYS A 85 -1.58 -21.91 -13.70
C LYS A 85 -1.98 -20.44 -13.53
N ASN A 86 -3.22 -20.17 -13.13
CA ASN A 86 -3.73 -18.81 -13.02
C ASN A 86 -3.10 -18.10 -11.83
N TYR A 87 -2.97 -18.80 -10.69
CA TYR A 87 -2.31 -18.27 -9.51
C TYR A 87 -0.82 -18.00 -9.77
N ARG A 88 -0.13 -18.90 -10.46
CA ARG A 88 1.27 -18.71 -10.85
C ARG A 88 1.46 -17.48 -11.75
N VAL A 89 0.60 -17.29 -12.76
CA VAL A 89 0.63 -16.10 -13.62
C VAL A 89 0.37 -14.84 -12.79
N PHE A 90 -0.61 -14.85 -11.89
CA PHE A 90 -0.88 -13.74 -10.99
C PHE A 90 0.34 -13.40 -10.12
N MET A 91 1.03 -14.38 -9.53
CA MET A 91 2.23 -14.16 -8.71
C MET A 91 3.38 -13.56 -9.51
N ILE A 92 3.60 -14.04 -10.75
CA ILE A 92 4.62 -13.46 -11.65
C ILE A 92 4.27 -12.00 -11.98
N LEU A 93 3.02 -11.71 -12.31
CA LEU A 93 2.57 -10.34 -12.58
C LEU A 93 2.70 -9.45 -11.35
N THR A 94 2.40 -9.96 -10.17
CA THR A 94 2.57 -9.22 -8.89
C THR A 94 4.04 -8.92 -8.64
N PHE A 95 4.93 -9.90 -8.84
CA PHE A 95 6.37 -9.69 -8.71
C PHE A 95 6.88 -8.62 -9.68
N LEU A 96 6.44 -8.64 -10.95
CA LEU A 96 6.81 -7.64 -11.93
C LEU A 96 6.21 -6.25 -11.61
N ALA A 97 4.98 -6.19 -11.10
CA ALA A 97 4.29 -4.95 -10.77
C ALA A 97 4.86 -4.25 -9.52
N ILE A 98 5.38 -5.03 -8.54
CA ILE A 98 5.95 -4.48 -7.31
C ILE A 98 7.21 -3.64 -7.59
N ILE A 99 7.96 -3.96 -8.65
CA ILE A 99 9.18 -3.25 -9.03
C ILE A 99 8.85 -1.77 -9.35
N PRO A 100 8.05 -1.46 -10.38
CA PRO A 100 7.70 -0.07 -10.67
C PRO A 100 6.90 0.57 -9.52
N PHE A 101 6.06 -0.18 -8.82
CA PHE A 101 5.35 0.36 -7.67
C PHE A 101 6.30 0.91 -6.60
N ASN A 102 7.38 0.20 -6.27
CA ASN A 102 8.38 0.65 -5.30
C ASN A 102 9.28 1.76 -5.85
N LEU A 103 9.61 1.75 -7.15
CA LEU A 103 10.38 2.84 -7.76
C LEU A 103 9.71 4.21 -7.53
N TYR A 104 8.38 4.27 -7.60
CA TYR A 104 7.66 5.49 -7.27
C TYR A 104 7.88 5.94 -5.81
N HIS A 105 7.90 5.00 -4.85
CA HIS A 105 8.11 5.35 -3.44
C HIS A 105 9.54 5.82 -3.15
N VAL A 106 10.52 5.28 -3.89
CA VAL A 106 11.93 5.66 -3.72
C VAL A 106 12.25 6.98 -4.43
N TYR A 107 11.78 7.14 -5.66
CA TYR A 107 12.18 8.26 -6.53
C TYR A 107 11.13 9.36 -6.67
N GLY A 108 9.89 9.12 -6.26
CA GLY A 108 8.80 10.07 -6.47
C GLY A 108 9.04 11.45 -5.85
N SER A 109 9.58 11.51 -4.63
CA SER A 109 9.93 12.78 -3.99
C SER A 109 11.09 13.47 -4.70
N MET A 110 12.08 12.73 -5.19
CA MET A 110 13.22 13.28 -5.93
C MET A 110 12.77 13.88 -7.25
N ILE A 111 11.93 13.15 -8.03
CA ILE A 111 11.38 13.66 -9.29
C ILE A 111 10.59 14.96 -9.06
N LEU A 112 9.75 15.02 -8.03
CA LEU A 112 8.98 16.22 -7.73
C LEU A 112 9.86 17.39 -7.30
N ALA A 113 10.98 17.11 -6.61
CA ALA A 113 11.96 18.13 -6.22
C ALA A 113 12.70 18.67 -7.45
N ASP A 114 13.17 17.81 -8.34
CA ASP A 114 13.85 18.20 -9.58
C ASP A 114 12.94 19.04 -10.48
N GLU A 115 11.65 18.77 -10.49
CA GLU A 115 10.63 19.49 -11.24
C GLU A 115 10.05 20.70 -10.48
N HIS A 116 10.69 21.10 -9.39
CA HIS A 116 10.34 22.27 -8.59
C HIS A 116 8.87 22.29 -8.10
N VAL A 117 8.28 21.12 -7.86
CA VAL A 117 6.93 21.01 -7.29
C VAL A 117 6.96 21.45 -5.82
N GLN A 118 6.14 22.42 -5.46
CA GLN A 118 6.06 22.92 -4.10
C GLN A 118 5.34 21.93 -3.17
N ASN A 119 5.71 21.97 -1.88
CA ASN A 119 5.05 21.18 -0.83
C ASN A 119 4.98 19.68 -1.17
N ILE A 120 6.11 19.08 -1.50
CA ILE A 120 6.22 17.67 -1.97
C ILE A 120 5.50 16.71 -1.04
N THR A 121 5.68 16.83 0.28
CA THR A 121 5.02 15.97 1.28
C THR A 121 3.50 16.04 1.19
N VAL A 122 2.95 17.25 1.06
CA VAL A 122 1.50 17.44 0.89
C VAL A 122 1.03 16.87 -0.45
N THR A 123 1.81 17.09 -1.51
CA THR A 123 1.50 16.59 -2.86
C THR A 123 1.48 15.06 -2.88
N LEU A 124 2.44 14.39 -2.27
CA LEU A 124 2.47 12.93 -2.17
C LEU A 124 1.32 12.39 -1.31
N ASN A 125 0.91 13.11 -0.27
CA ASN A 125 -0.25 12.72 0.55
C ASN A 125 -1.58 12.72 -0.22
N LEU A 126 -1.70 13.44 -1.34
CA LEU A 126 -2.86 13.32 -2.23
C LEU A 126 -3.05 11.89 -2.73
N GLY A 127 -1.95 11.16 -2.95
CA GLY A 127 -2.00 9.74 -3.32
C GLY A 127 -2.66 8.87 -2.23
N GLN A 128 -2.39 9.17 -0.96
CA GLN A 128 -2.99 8.45 0.17
C GLN A 128 -4.47 8.80 0.35
N LEU A 129 -4.83 10.07 0.17
CA LEU A 129 -6.23 10.48 0.17
C LEU A 129 -7.00 9.81 -0.97
N ALA A 130 -6.41 9.75 -2.17
CA ALA A 130 -6.97 9.02 -3.30
C ALA A 130 -7.12 7.53 -2.99
N GLU A 131 -6.13 6.91 -2.30
CA GLU A 131 -6.21 5.51 -1.86
C GLU A 131 -7.44 5.29 -0.98
N MET A 132 -7.66 6.12 0.03
CA MET A 132 -8.82 6.00 0.92
C MET A 132 -10.14 6.06 0.13
N PHE A 133 -10.25 6.98 -0.81
CA PHE A 133 -11.41 7.12 -1.67
C PHE A 133 -11.62 5.90 -2.57
N PHE A 134 -10.57 5.45 -3.26
CA PHE A 134 -10.67 4.32 -4.19
C PHE A 134 -10.84 2.99 -3.47
N LEU A 135 -10.37 2.80 -2.24
CA LEU A 135 -10.66 1.61 -1.43
C LEU A 135 -12.16 1.41 -1.19
N VAL A 136 -12.90 2.50 -0.98
CA VAL A 136 -14.37 2.41 -0.85
C VAL A 136 -15.01 1.91 -2.14
N ILE A 137 -14.53 2.37 -3.29
CA ILE A 137 -15.06 2.03 -4.61
C ILE A 137 -14.60 0.64 -5.08
N THR A 138 -13.41 0.20 -4.66
CA THR A 138 -12.81 -1.09 -5.06
C THR A 138 -13.77 -2.26 -4.90
N THR A 139 -14.48 -2.33 -3.77
CA THR A 139 -15.46 -3.40 -3.52
C THR A 139 -16.56 -3.42 -4.59
N SER A 140 -17.07 -2.26 -4.99
CA SER A 140 -18.10 -2.15 -6.02
C SER A 140 -17.59 -2.56 -7.40
N ILE A 141 -16.36 -2.17 -7.73
CA ILE A 141 -15.70 -2.58 -8.98
C ILE A 141 -15.48 -4.08 -9.00
N LEU A 142 -14.99 -4.65 -7.90
CA LEU A 142 -14.73 -6.08 -7.77
C LEU A 142 -16.01 -6.90 -7.97
N LEU A 143 -17.12 -6.48 -7.37
CA LEU A 143 -18.41 -7.17 -7.49
C LEU A 143 -19.01 -7.06 -8.90
N LYS A 144 -18.83 -5.91 -9.58
CA LYS A 144 -19.40 -5.68 -10.93
C LYS A 144 -18.55 -6.26 -12.05
N SER A 145 -17.24 -6.09 -11.97
CA SER A 145 -16.31 -6.42 -13.06
C SER A 145 -15.60 -7.75 -12.86
N GLY A 146 -15.68 -8.34 -11.68
CA GLY A 146 -14.95 -9.55 -11.31
C GLY A 146 -13.46 -9.31 -11.06
N ILE A 147 -12.80 -10.30 -10.45
CA ILE A 147 -11.40 -10.19 -9.99
C ILE A 147 -10.43 -9.92 -11.17
N LYS A 148 -10.57 -10.67 -12.26
CA LYS A 148 -9.68 -10.54 -13.42
C LYS A 148 -9.64 -9.12 -13.97
N ASN A 149 -10.81 -8.52 -14.23
CA ASN A 149 -10.90 -7.18 -14.79
C ASN A 149 -10.42 -6.13 -13.78
N THR A 150 -10.70 -6.32 -12.50
CA THR A 150 -10.23 -5.45 -11.42
C THR A 150 -8.69 -5.39 -11.41
N LEU A 151 -8.01 -6.53 -11.49
CA LEU A 151 -6.56 -6.60 -11.56
C LEU A 151 -6.00 -5.93 -12.82
N ILE A 152 -6.65 -6.14 -13.98
CA ILE A 152 -6.26 -5.50 -15.24
C ILE A 152 -6.38 -3.97 -15.12
N PHE A 153 -7.47 -3.45 -14.56
CA PHE A 153 -7.62 -2.01 -14.36
C PHE A 153 -6.56 -1.43 -13.43
N GLY A 154 -6.17 -2.16 -12.38
CA GLY A 154 -5.06 -1.77 -11.51
C GLY A 154 -3.72 -1.73 -12.24
N MET A 155 -3.45 -2.68 -13.13
CA MET A 155 -2.25 -2.68 -13.98
C MET A 155 -2.26 -1.54 -15.00
N ILE A 156 -3.40 -1.25 -15.63
CA ILE A 156 -3.55 -0.09 -16.51
C ILE A 156 -3.28 1.21 -15.74
N ALA A 157 -3.80 1.32 -14.52
CA ALA A 157 -3.53 2.47 -13.66
C ALA A 157 -2.02 2.64 -13.38
N LEU A 158 -1.27 1.55 -13.20
CA LEU A 158 0.19 1.60 -13.04
C LEU A 158 0.89 2.16 -14.29
N VAL A 159 0.46 1.74 -15.49
CA VAL A 159 0.97 2.29 -16.76
C VAL A 159 0.63 3.77 -16.89
N VAL A 160 -0.61 4.17 -16.57
CA VAL A 160 -1.06 5.57 -16.61
C VAL A 160 -0.21 6.45 -15.69
N ARG A 161 0.17 5.96 -14.51
CA ARG A 161 1.07 6.69 -13.59
C ARG A 161 2.37 7.07 -14.28
N TYR A 162 3.07 6.08 -14.84
CA TYR A 162 4.38 6.32 -15.45
C TYR A 162 4.29 7.13 -16.73
N ALA A 163 3.24 6.89 -17.54
CA ALA A 163 2.97 7.72 -18.71
C ALA A 163 2.72 9.18 -18.32
N SER A 164 1.97 9.42 -17.25
CA SER A 164 1.73 10.77 -16.74
C SER A 164 3.03 11.44 -16.27
N PHE A 165 3.89 10.73 -15.52
CA PHE A 165 5.16 11.28 -15.07
C PHE A 165 6.09 11.60 -16.24
N TYR A 166 6.16 10.70 -17.24
CA TYR A 166 6.93 10.92 -18.45
C TYR A 166 6.44 12.16 -19.23
N ILE A 167 5.13 12.27 -19.45
CA ILE A 167 4.55 13.42 -20.15
C ILE A 167 4.81 14.72 -19.35
N GLY A 168 4.70 14.67 -18.02
CA GLY A 168 5.01 15.79 -17.15
C GLY A 168 6.44 16.29 -17.33
N ALA A 169 7.42 15.38 -17.33
CA ALA A 169 8.82 15.67 -17.52
C ALA A 169 9.12 16.26 -18.92
N GLU A 170 8.52 15.71 -19.97
CA GLU A 170 8.72 16.20 -21.34
C GLU A 170 8.06 17.56 -21.61
N THR A 171 6.92 17.82 -20.98
CA THR A 171 6.13 19.03 -21.27
C THR A 171 6.32 20.15 -20.25
N GLY A 172 6.88 19.88 -19.06
CA GLY A 172 6.96 20.79 -17.93
C GLY A 172 5.60 21.08 -17.27
N LEU A 173 4.54 20.34 -17.63
CA LEU A 173 3.22 20.57 -17.11
C LEU A 173 3.00 19.78 -15.80
N GLN A 174 3.02 20.47 -14.68
CA GLN A 174 2.93 19.86 -13.34
C GLN A 174 1.64 19.07 -13.11
N TRP A 175 0.55 19.32 -13.82
CA TRP A 175 -0.70 18.58 -13.72
C TRP A 175 -0.56 17.07 -13.94
N PHE A 176 0.38 16.68 -14.80
CA PHE A 176 0.61 15.26 -15.05
C PHE A 176 1.21 14.54 -13.85
N TYR A 177 2.01 15.22 -13.01
CA TYR A 177 2.50 14.64 -11.76
C TYR A 177 1.35 14.39 -10.78
N TYR A 178 0.41 15.36 -10.65
CA TYR A 178 -0.78 15.18 -9.81
C TYR A 178 -1.65 14.02 -10.29
N ILE A 179 -1.87 13.86 -11.59
CA ILE A 179 -2.59 12.72 -12.15
C ILE A 179 -1.90 11.41 -11.75
N GLY A 180 -0.59 11.29 -11.96
CA GLY A 180 0.19 10.11 -11.61
C GLY A 180 0.15 9.78 -10.12
N ILE A 181 0.10 10.81 -9.25
CA ILE A 181 -0.03 10.66 -7.80
C ILE A 181 -1.43 10.18 -7.42
N ILE A 182 -2.49 10.78 -7.95
CA ILE A 182 -3.88 10.41 -7.64
C ILE A 182 -4.20 8.98 -8.08
N VAL A 183 -3.65 8.56 -9.21
CA VAL A 183 -3.79 7.18 -9.73
C VAL A 183 -3.21 6.12 -8.76
N HIS A 184 -2.40 6.53 -7.77
CA HIS A 184 -1.91 5.65 -6.71
C HIS A 184 -3.04 4.88 -6.03
N GLY A 185 -4.12 5.54 -5.70
CA GLY A 185 -5.25 4.91 -5.04
C GLY A 185 -5.93 3.82 -5.88
N LEU A 186 -5.99 4.02 -7.22
CA LEU A 186 -6.50 2.98 -8.12
C LEU A 186 -5.58 1.76 -8.15
N ILE A 187 -4.26 1.97 -8.27
CA ILE A 187 -3.29 0.87 -8.28
C ILE A 187 -3.42 0.08 -6.99
N PHE A 188 -3.42 0.77 -5.85
CA PHE A 188 -3.45 0.12 -4.55
C PHE A 188 -4.77 -0.63 -4.33
N GLY A 189 -5.91 0.02 -4.55
CA GLY A 189 -7.22 -0.60 -4.37
C GLY A 189 -7.48 -1.75 -5.34
N LEU A 190 -7.26 -1.54 -6.63
CA LEU A 190 -7.65 -2.51 -7.65
C LEU A 190 -6.64 -3.65 -7.80
N PHE A 191 -5.34 -3.35 -7.78
CA PHE A 191 -4.33 -4.38 -7.96
C PHE A 191 -3.94 -5.05 -6.65
N PHE A 192 -3.48 -4.30 -5.65
CA PHE A 192 -2.97 -4.92 -4.42
C PHE A 192 -4.11 -5.47 -3.54
N VAL A 193 -5.12 -4.67 -3.23
CA VAL A 193 -6.26 -5.17 -2.42
C VAL A 193 -7.10 -6.17 -3.20
N GLY A 194 -7.32 -5.96 -4.50
CA GLY A 194 -7.95 -6.95 -5.38
C GLY A 194 -7.17 -8.26 -5.42
N GLY A 195 -5.83 -8.20 -5.46
CA GLY A 195 -4.94 -9.35 -5.42
C GLY A 195 -5.00 -10.11 -4.10
N GLN A 196 -5.09 -9.41 -2.96
CA GLN A 196 -5.30 -10.04 -1.66
C GLN A 196 -6.63 -10.80 -1.60
N VAL A 197 -7.70 -10.22 -2.15
CA VAL A 197 -9.01 -10.90 -2.25
C VAL A 197 -8.92 -12.12 -3.17
N TYR A 198 -8.18 -12.04 -4.28
CA TYR A 198 -7.95 -13.17 -5.16
C TYR A 198 -7.21 -14.30 -4.44
N THR A 199 -6.12 -13.98 -3.76
CA THR A 199 -5.34 -14.94 -2.97
C THR A 199 -6.20 -15.61 -1.89
N ASP A 200 -7.00 -14.81 -1.17
CA ASP A 200 -7.92 -15.35 -0.14
C ASP A 200 -8.97 -16.31 -0.71
N ASN A 201 -9.42 -16.08 -1.93
CA ASN A 201 -10.39 -16.96 -2.60
C ASN A 201 -9.77 -18.26 -3.12
N VAL A 202 -8.50 -18.25 -3.51
CA VAL A 202 -7.79 -19.41 -4.08
C VAL A 202 -7.17 -20.28 -2.97
N ALA A 203 -6.69 -19.64 -1.90
CA ALA A 203 -6.00 -20.35 -0.82
C ALA A 203 -6.97 -21.18 0.04
N PRO A 204 -6.64 -22.44 0.34
CA PRO A 204 -7.32 -23.24 1.37
C PRO A 204 -7.34 -22.51 2.72
N LYS A 205 -8.34 -22.78 3.54
CA LYS A 205 -8.53 -22.07 4.82
C LYS A 205 -7.29 -22.11 5.72
N GLU A 206 -6.61 -23.24 5.74
CA GLU A 206 -5.42 -23.51 6.56
C GLU A 206 -4.19 -22.73 6.09
N MET A 207 -4.16 -22.33 4.82
CA MET A 207 -3.01 -21.67 4.18
C MET A 207 -3.23 -20.19 3.88
N LYS A 208 -4.40 -19.63 4.18
CA LYS A 208 -4.73 -18.23 3.84
C LYS A 208 -3.74 -17.22 4.41
N ALA A 209 -3.32 -17.39 5.66
CA ALA A 209 -2.36 -16.51 6.31
C ALA A 209 -0.95 -16.62 5.71
N GLN A 210 -0.59 -17.79 5.21
CA GLN A 210 0.73 -18.02 4.58
C GLN A 210 0.77 -17.54 3.13
N ALA A 211 -0.39 -17.49 2.47
CA ALA A 211 -0.51 -17.10 1.06
C ALA A 211 -0.59 -15.57 0.85
N GLN A 212 -0.86 -14.81 1.91
CA GLN A 212 -0.92 -13.33 1.92
C GLN A 212 0.42 -12.72 2.35
#